data_3d40562ed4896e166f2eb75268bbffd0
#
_entry.id   3d40562ed4896e166f2eb75268bbffd0
#
_cell.length_a   1.000
_cell.length_b   1.000
_cell.length_c   1.000
_cell.angle_alpha   90.00
_cell.angle_beta   90.00
_cell.angle_gamma   90.00
#
_symmetry.space_group_name_H-M   'P 1'
#
loop_
_entity.id
_entity.type
_entity.pdbx_description
1 polymer ?
#
loop_
_entity_poly.entity_id
_entity_poly.type
_entity_poly.pdbx_seq_one_letter_code
_entity_poly.pdbx_strand_id
1 'polypeptide(L)'
;SALFEGEVKMAAYKDRIDRLNMLAKLIPAHLSKNDCPDPGRLLGSMAEQYDQLASESARRRAIQRDLEALVKEKRIEVVNPNGKPLRYRRLIDPDAADPRMWDYARKLMTSLIRDALPERRLERIWAKLREEGDEFGLGDDKLCILSDTQRLLPADIREEVLAATLEALSLSRTLHATYRDRDDKLTRPVLHPQALLQRGPRLYLFAMKNDELEPVRMYALHRFISAKLGEEASRVSEQFNLQDAVRKGQVDFAGDRQVCLELRVRGYVAELLRDCPLSDNQVIEDESEGSPFVARVSATVPDTGQLLRWVLGCGANVEVLAPPKLREVVAAQAAKMAALYSGPAA
;
A
#
# COMPACT_ATOMS: atom_id res chain seq x y z
N SER A 1 -13.00 -15.08 46.07
CA SER A 1 -11.57 -15.02 46.39
C SER A 1 -10.71 -15.54 45.24
N ALA A 2 -10.95 -16.76 44.73
CA ALA A 2 -10.11 -17.36 43.67
C ALA A 2 -10.17 -16.63 42.31
N LEU A 3 -11.31 -16.03 41.93
CA LEU A 3 -11.46 -15.24 40.70
C LEU A 3 -10.63 -13.94 40.77
N PHE A 4 -10.62 -13.27 41.91
CA PHE A 4 -9.86 -12.05 42.14
C PHE A 4 -8.34 -12.30 42.15
N GLU A 5 -7.89 -13.41 42.69
CA GLU A 5 -6.47 -13.83 42.62
C GLU A 5 -6.04 -14.20 41.21
N GLY A 6 -6.95 -14.75 40.41
CA GLY A 6 -6.71 -15.03 38.97
C GLY A 6 -6.55 -13.76 38.13
N GLU A 7 -7.41 -12.77 38.36
CA GLU A 7 -7.35 -11.48 37.65
C GLU A 7 -6.08 -10.68 37.99
N VAL A 8 -5.70 -10.64 39.28
CA VAL A 8 -4.45 -9.98 39.73
C VAL A 8 -3.20 -10.65 39.15
N LYS A 9 -3.18 -12.00 39.08
CA LYS A 9 -2.07 -12.75 38.47
C LYS A 9 -2.00 -12.51 36.96
N MET A 10 -3.13 -12.40 36.27
CA MET A 10 -3.21 -12.16 34.85
C MET A 10 -2.77 -10.74 34.51
N ALA A 11 -3.15 -9.74 35.31
CA ALA A 11 -2.69 -8.35 35.16
C ALA A 11 -1.17 -8.23 35.35
N ALA A 12 -0.63 -8.84 36.45
CA ALA A 12 0.80 -8.84 36.72
C ALA A 12 1.62 -9.57 35.61
N TYR A 13 1.05 -10.61 35.01
CA TYR A 13 1.66 -11.32 33.89
C TYR A 13 1.67 -10.46 32.61
N LYS A 14 0.59 -9.76 32.33
CA LYS A 14 0.49 -8.84 31.20
C LYS A 14 1.49 -7.69 31.33
N ASP A 15 1.54 -7.05 32.50
CA ASP A 15 2.50 -5.97 32.80
C ASP A 15 3.96 -6.42 32.63
N ARG A 16 4.27 -7.67 32.97
CA ARG A 16 5.59 -8.23 32.77
C ARG A 16 5.92 -8.43 31.29
N ILE A 17 4.97 -8.93 30.49
CA ILE A 17 5.17 -9.12 29.05
C ILE A 17 5.39 -7.77 28.37
N ASP A 18 4.57 -6.77 28.70
CA ASP A 18 4.67 -5.43 28.14
C ASP A 18 6.03 -4.80 28.49
N ARG A 19 6.50 -4.96 29.73
CA ARG A 19 7.82 -4.51 30.16
C ARG A 19 8.97 -5.21 29.42
N LEU A 20 8.90 -6.55 29.22
CA LEU A 20 9.87 -7.30 28.44
C LEU A 20 9.91 -6.85 26.98
N ASN A 21 8.75 -6.58 26.37
CA ASN A 21 8.65 -6.10 25.02
C ASN A 21 9.27 -4.69 24.87
N MET A 22 9.01 -3.80 25.83
CA MET A 22 9.62 -2.47 25.85
C MET A 22 11.13 -2.56 26.02
N LEU A 23 11.62 -3.40 26.95
CA LEU A 23 13.05 -3.60 27.18
C LEU A 23 13.74 -4.15 25.92
N ALA A 24 13.15 -5.12 25.25
CA ALA A 24 13.71 -5.67 24.00
C ALA A 24 13.77 -4.62 22.88
N LYS A 25 12.78 -3.73 22.78
CA LYS A 25 12.77 -2.64 21.78
C LYS A 25 13.86 -1.59 22.03
N LEU A 26 14.17 -1.30 23.29
CA LEU A 26 15.23 -0.34 23.65
C LEU A 26 16.64 -0.86 23.38
N ILE A 27 16.82 -2.18 23.25
CA ILE A 27 18.12 -2.77 22.97
C ILE A 27 18.37 -2.75 21.45
N PRO A 28 19.37 -1.99 20.97
CA PRO A 28 19.63 -1.88 19.54
C PRO A 28 20.21 -3.17 18.95
N ALA A 29 19.90 -3.41 17.65
CA ALA A 29 20.35 -4.60 16.94
C ALA A 29 21.67 -4.42 16.18
N HIS A 30 22.08 -3.17 15.91
CA HIS A 30 23.16 -2.86 14.96
C HIS A 30 24.38 -2.13 15.55
N LEU A 31 24.41 -1.96 16.86
CA LEU A 31 25.55 -1.26 17.47
C LEU A 31 26.79 -2.17 17.62
N SER A 32 27.96 -1.53 17.62
CA SER A 32 29.21 -2.20 17.96
C SER A 32 29.19 -2.71 19.41
N LYS A 33 30.04 -3.70 19.73
CA LYS A 33 30.10 -4.27 21.09
C LYS A 33 30.27 -3.21 22.19
N ASN A 34 31.02 -2.16 21.90
CA ASN A 34 31.34 -1.12 22.87
C ASN A 34 30.21 -0.12 23.09
N ASP A 35 29.31 0.01 22.10
CA ASP A 35 28.19 0.94 22.11
C ASP A 35 26.90 0.31 22.62
N CYS A 36 26.86 -1.03 22.69
CA CYS A 36 25.70 -1.77 23.22
C CYS A 36 25.43 -1.39 24.68
N PRO A 37 24.15 -1.22 25.07
CA PRO A 37 23.77 -0.82 26.41
C PRO A 37 24.06 -1.90 27.44
N ASP A 38 24.39 -1.46 28.63
CA ASP A 38 24.49 -2.27 29.85
C ASP A 38 23.20 -2.15 30.71
N PRO A 39 23.02 -2.99 31.75
CA PRO A 39 21.82 -2.96 32.59
C PRO A 39 21.58 -1.61 33.29
N GLY A 40 22.64 -0.86 33.64
CA GLY A 40 22.50 0.45 34.27
C GLY A 40 21.91 1.48 33.33
N ARG A 41 22.40 1.53 32.11
CA ARG A 41 21.88 2.42 31.06
C ARG A 41 20.42 2.06 30.69
N LEU A 42 20.11 0.77 30.56
CA LEU A 42 18.75 0.29 30.27
C LEU A 42 17.79 0.62 31.42
N LEU A 43 18.23 0.45 32.68
CA LEU A 43 17.42 0.81 33.86
C LEU A 43 17.11 2.31 33.87
N GLY A 44 18.07 3.16 33.54
CA GLY A 44 17.85 4.60 33.42
C GLY A 44 16.80 4.96 32.38
N SER A 45 16.81 4.29 31.21
CA SER A 45 15.84 4.50 30.14
C SER A 45 14.46 3.93 30.43
N MET A 46 14.33 3.03 31.39
CA MET A 46 13.07 2.36 31.81
C MET A 46 12.71 2.62 33.27
N ALA A 47 13.12 3.74 33.82
CA ALA A 47 12.93 4.04 35.25
C ALA A 47 11.47 3.91 35.70
N GLU A 48 10.53 4.44 34.94
CA GLU A 48 9.10 4.43 35.22
C GLU A 48 8.53 2.99 35.36
N GLN A 49 9.00 2.06 34.53
CA GLN A 49 8.52 0.66 34.54
C GLN A 49 9.01 -0.15 35.75
N TYR A 50 10.02 0.36 36.44
CA TYR A 50 10.59 -0.26 37.64
C TYR A 50 10.38 0.56 38.93
N ASP A 51 9.71 1.72 38.86
CA ASP A 51 9.53 2.64 39.99
C ASP A 51 8.69 2.06 41.14
N GLN A 52 7.84 1.07 40.84
CA GLN A 52 7.05 0.38 41.88
C GLN A 52 7.91 -0.46 42.84
N LEU A 53 9.21 -0.63 42.54
CA LEU A 53 10.11 -1.40 43.41
C LEU A 53 10.79 -0.48 44.43
N ALA A 54 10.72 -0.90 45.71
CA ALA A 54 11.04 -0.09 46.88
C ALA A 54 12.52 0.35 47.01
N SER A 55 13.45 -0.26 46.24
CA SER A 55 14.86 0.08 46.35
C SER A 55 15.62 -0.05 45.05
N GLU A 56 16.69 0.74 44.86
CA GLU A 56 17.53 0.66 43.69
C GLU A 56 18.13 -0.73 43.45
N SER A 57 18.50 -1.43 44.56
CA SER A 57 18.99 -2.80 44.46
C SER A 57 17.93 -3.80 43.98
N ALA A 58 16.65 -3.57 44.32
CA ALA A 58 15.54 -4.36 43.82
C ALA A 58 15.30 -4.09 42.32
N ARG A 59 15.37 -2.84 41.87
CA ARG A 59 15.26 -2.44 40.47
C ARG A 59 16.36 -3.07 39.63
N ARG A 60 17.62 -3.01 40.06
CA ARG A 60 18.76 -3.65 39.42
C ARG A 60 18.60 -5.16 39.27
N ARG A 61 18.09 -5.85 40.31
CA ARG A 61 17.83 -7.28 40.26
C ARG A 61 16.66 -7.63 39.34
N ALA A 62 15.67 -6.77 39.25
CA ALA A 62 14.52 -6.96 38.35
C ALA A 62 14.91 -6.88 36.90
N ILE A 63 15.63 -5.81 36.50
CA ILE A 63 16.09 -5.66 35.10
C ILE A 63 17.07 -6.77 34.72
N GLN A 64 17.92 -7.21 35.63
CA GLN A 64 18.83 -8.34 35.40
C GLN A 64 18.05 -9.61 35.02
N ARG A 65 16.99 -9.95 35.82
CA ARG A 65 16.13 -11.11 35.58
C ARG A 65 15.37 -10.98 34.27
N ASP A 66 14.93 -9.77 33.91
CA ASP A 66 14.22 -9.53 32.65
C ASP A 66 15.17 -9.67 31.44
N LEU A 67 16.43 -9.20 31.55
CA LEU A 67 17.46 -9.42 30.54
C LEU A 67 17.83 -10.91 30.39
N GLU A 68 17.97 -11.63 31.50
CA GLU A 68 18.21 -13.07 31.47
C GLU A 68 17.04 -13.83 30.80
N ALA A 69 15.81 -13.41 31.05
CA ALA A 69 14.62 -13.97 30.37
C ALA A 69 14.68 -13.73 28.86
N LEU A 70 14.99 -12.51 28.43
CA LEU A 70 15.11 -12.16 27.00
C LEU A 70 16.26 -12.92 26.30
N VAL A 71 17.39 -13.17 26.99
CA VAL A 71 18.48 -14.01 26.46
C VAL A 71 18.00 -15.46 26.32
N LYS A 72 17.29 -16.00 27.31
CA LYS A 72 16.72 -17.35 27.26
C LYS A 72 15.71 -17.52 26.15
N GLU A 73 14.92 -16.50 25.89
CA GLU A 73 13.95 -16.42 24.77
C GLU A 73 14.61 -16.19 23.41
N LYS A 74 15.94 -16.06 23.34
CA LYS A 74 16.71 -15.75 22.13
C LYS A 74 16.27 -14.44 21.44
N ARG A 75 15.83 -13.48 22.22
CA ARG A 75 15.46 -12.14 21.71
C ARG A 75 16.62 -11.16 21.75
N ILE A 76 17.56 -11.37 22.68
CA ILE A 76 18.80 -10.60 22.83
C ILE A 76 19.99 -11.53 23.05
N GLU A 77 21.17 -11.04 22.78
CA GLU A 77 22.44 -11.74 23.09
C GLU A 77 23.35 -10.88 23.96
N VAL A 78 24.24 -11.55 24.70
CA VAL A 78 25.34 -10.90 25.41
C VAL A 78 26.53 -10.77 24.48
N VAL A 79 26.91 -9.54 24.13
CA VAL A 79 28.01 -9.28 23.16
C VAL A 79 29.40 -9.30 23.79
N ASN A 80 29.49 -9.28 25.15
CA ASN A 80 30.73 -9.29 25.92
C ASN A 80 30.67 -10.26 27.10
N PRO A 81 30.56 -11.59 26.90
CA PRO A 81 30.26 -12.56 27.96
C PRO A 81 31.28 -12.56 29.10
N ASN A 82 32.51 -12.12 28.83
CA ASN A 82 33.57 -12.02 29.84
C ASN A 82 33.79 -10.57 30.39
N GLY A 83 32.94 -9.62 29.96
CA GLY A 83 33.01 -8.22 30.37
C GLY A 83 32.15 -7.91 31.59
N LYS A 84 32.52 -6.84 32.32
CA LYS A 84 31.70 -6.25 33.39
C LYS A 84 31.66 -4.74 33.18
N PRO A 85 30.46 -4.12 33.04
CA PRO A 85 29.12 -4.77 33.01
C PRO A 85 28.88 -5.56 31.71
N LEU A 86 27.94 -6.51 31.74
CA LEU A 86 27.48 -7.21 30.55
C LEU A 86 26.80 -6.21 29.62
N ARG A 87 26.95 -6.41 28.31
CA ARG A 87 26.34 -5.58 27.26
C ARG A 87 25.45 -6.44 26.39
N TYR A 88 24.34 -5.88 25.98
CA TYR A 88 23.28 -6.61 25.28
C TYR A 88 23.01 -6.01 23.90
N ARG A 89 22.75 -6.91 22.94
CA ARG A 89 22.30 -6.58 21.60
C ARG A 89 21.05 -7.37 21.27
N ARG A 90 20.09 -6.75 20.60
CA ARG A 90 18.90 -7.44 20.14
C ARG A 90 19.26 -8.41 19.03
N LEU A 91 18.80 -9.63 19.12
CA LEU A 91 18.86 -10.59 18.02
C LEU A 91 17.80 -10.22 17.00
N ILE A 92 18.21 -10.17 15.75
CA ILE A 92 17.29 -10.04 14.64
C ILE A 92 16.81 -11.46 14.37
N ASP A 93 15.50 -11.69 14.44
CA ASP A 93 14.89 -12.92 13.99
C ASP A 93 15.24 -13.06 12.50
N PRO A 94 15.93 -14.13 12.08
CA PRO A 94 16.25 -14.32 10.67
C PRO A 94 15.01 -14.45 9.79
N ASP A 95 13.85 -14.78 10.37
CA ASP A 95 12.55 -14.82 9.70
C ASP A 95 11.79 -13.49 9.82
N ALA A 96 12.26 -12.53 10.64
CA ALA A 96 11.70 -11.19 10.69
C ALA A 96 12.20 -10.37 9.51
N ALA A 97 11.30 -9.61 8.89
CA ALA A 97 11.70 -8.63 7.87
C ALA A 97 12.79 -7.70 8.43
N ASP A 98 13.85 -7.45 7.64
CA ASP A 98 14.90 -6.49 8.00
C ASP A 98 14.23 -5.15 8.39
N PRO A 99 14.44 -4.64 9.61
CA PRO A 99 13.80 -3.41 10.06
C PRO A 99 14.03 -2.21 9.13
N ARG A 100 15.17 -2.18 8.43
CA ARG A 100 15.47 -1.16 7.41
C ARG A 100 14.56 -1.27 6.20
N MET A 101 14.35 -2.50 5.72
CA MET A 101 13.43 -2.81 4.62
C MET A 101 11.99 -2.59 5.04
N TRP A 102 11.65 -2.89 6.31
CA TRP A 102 10.32 -2.64 6.85
C TRP A 102 10.00 -1.14 6.91
N ASP A 103 10.92 -0.31 7.40
CA ASP A 103 10.72 1.15 7.45
C ASP A 103 10.56 1.75 6.04
N TYR A 104 11.38 1.32 5.08
CA TYR A 104 11.23 1.69 3.68
C TYR A 104 9.88 1.26 3.11
N ALA A 105 9.47 0.00 3.31
CA ALA A 105 8.20 -0.53 2.84
C ALA A 105 7.01 0.22 3.47
N ARG A 106 7.07 0.55 4.76
CA ARG A 106 6.06 1.35 5.45
C ARG A 106 5.90 2.73 4.82
N LYS A 107 7.00 3.39 4.48
CA LYS A 107 6.96 4.70 3.79
C LYS A 107 6.37 4.59 2.39
N LEU A 108 6.70 3.54 1.64
CA LEU A 108 6.08 3.23 0.35
C LEU A 108 4.57 3.03 0.51
N MET A 109 4.13 2.20 1.46
CA MET A 109 2.71 1.97 1.73
C MET A 109 2.00 3.27 2.12
N THR A 110 2.61 4.10 2.96
CA THR A 110 2.06 5.40 3.35
C THR A 110 1.86 6.31 2.13
N SER A 111 2.82 6.34 1.20
CA SER A 111 2.70 7.12 -0.04
C SER A 111 1.57 6.60 -0.93
N LEU A 112 1.46 5.28 -1.11
CA LEU A 112 0.39 4.66 -1.90
C LEU A 112 -1.00 4.91 -1.30
N ILE A 113 -1.14 4.81 0.02
CA ILE A 113 -2.41 5.07 0.71
C ILE A 113 -2.81 6.55 0.57
N ARG A 114 -1.85 7.48 0.66
CA ARG A 114 -2.09 8.92 0.46
C ARG A 114 -2.60 9.23 -0.95
N ASP A 115 -2.19 8.46 -1.95
CA ASP A 115 -2.68 8.58 -3.33
C ASP A 115 -4.09 8.02 -3.50
N ALA A 116 -4.49 7.08 -2.65
CA ALA A 116 -5.75 6.36 -2.75
C ALA A 116 -6.87 7.00 -1.92
N LEU A 117 -6.54 7.52 -0.73
CA LEU A 117 -7.51 8.02 0.25
C LEU A 117 -7.04 9.35 0.87
N PRO A 118 -7.96 10.32 1.09
CA PRO A 118 -7.64 11.59 1.71
C PRO A 118 -7.16 11.40 3.16
N GLU A 119 -6.06 12.05 3.53
CA GLU A 119 -5.46 11.97 4.88
C GLU A 119 -6.47 12.31 5.98
N ARG A 120 -7.27 13.34 5.80
CA ARG A 120 -8.32 13.79 6.76
C ARG A 120 -9.35 12.70 7.10
N ARG A 121 -9.53 11.69 6.23
CA ARG A 121 -10.48 10.59 6.44
C ARG A 121 -9.89 9.43 7.21
N LEU A 122 -8.58 9.38 7.31
CA LEU A 122 -7.85 8.27 7.88
C LEU A 122 -6.86 8.72 8.97
N GLU A 123 -7.10 9.84 9.62
CA GLU A 123 -6.18 10.44 10.63
C GLU A 123 -5.70 9.43 11.68
N ARG A 124 -6.58 8.57 12.17
CA ARG A 124 -6.22 7.54 13.16
C ARG A 124 -5.31 6.47 12.58
N ILE A 125 -5.55 6.07 11.33
CA ILE A 125 -4.71 5.10 10.61
C ILE A 125 -3.36 5.74 10.30
N TRP A 126 -3.37 7.01 9.87
CA TRP A 126 -2.16 7.79 9.64
C TRP A 126 -1.31 7.97 10.91
N ALA A 127 -1.95 8.28 12.04
CA ALA A 127 -1.27 8.36 13.33
C ALA A 127 -0.58 7.04 13.65
N LYS A 128 -1.29 5.91 13.55
CA LYS A 128 -0.74 4.59 13.82
C LYS A 128 0.42 4.23 12.87
N LEU A 129 0.30 4.51 11.58
CA LEU A 129 1.38 4.27 10.61
C LEU A 129 2.62 5.13 10.89
N ARG A 130 2.45 6.32 11.48
CA ARG A 130 3.55 7.18 11.91
C ARG A 130 4.18 6.73 13.24
N GLU A 131 3.35 6.23 14.17
CA GLU A 131 3.81 5.77 15.49
C GLU A 131 4.63 4.47 15.44
N GLU A 132 4.40 3.60 14.47
CA GLU A 132 5.08 2.31 14.32
C GLU A 132 6.55 2.41 13.87
N GLY A 133 7.20 3.53 14.15
CA GLY A 133 8.64 3.59 14.29
C GLY A 133 9.41 4.21 13.15
N ASP A 134 10.26 5.09 13.55
CA ASP A 134 11.42 5.61 12.80
C ASP A 134 12.69 4.98 13.41
N GLU A 135 12.71 3.65 13.53
CA GLU A 135 13.84 2.92 14.16
C GLU A 135 15.18 3.19 13.45
N PHE A 136 15.14 3.55 12.16
CA PHE A 136 16.33 3.80 11.32
C PHE A 136 16.52 5.27 10.94
N GLY A 137 15.62 6.17 11.34
CA GLY A 137 15.75 7.60 11.06
C GLY A 137 15.75 7.93 9.56
N LEU A 138 14.99 7.20 8.75
CA LEU A 138 14.65 7.60 7.39
C LEU A 138 13.57 8.69 7.45
N GLY A 139 13.97 9.90 7.89
CA GLY A 139 13.10 11.06 7.89
C GLY A 139 12.63 11.45 6.48
N ASP A 140 11.59 12.28 6.40
CA ASP A 140 11.07 12.79 5.13
C ASP A 140 12.10 13.67 4.38
N ASP A 141 13.14 14.11 5.08
CA ASP A 141 14.31 14.80 4.53
C ASP A 141 15.29 13.87 3.78
N LYS A 142 15.19 12.55 4.01
CA LYS A 142 16.09 11.52 3.43
C LYS A 142 15.45 10.63 2.40
N LEU A 143 14.13 10.53 2.39
CA LEU A 143 13.38 9.69 1.46
C LEU A 143 12.17 10.44 0.90
N CYS A 144 12.17 10.66 -0.41
CA CYS A 144 11.05 11.23 -1.14
C CYS A 144 10.54 10.20 -2.16
N ILE A 145 9.23 9.92 -2.13
CA ILE A 145 8.58 8.98 -3.04
C ILE A 145 7.69 9.80 -3.97
N LEU A 146 8.07 9.82 -5.25
CA LEU A 146 7.36 10.55 -6.30
C LEU A 146 6.83 9.57 -7.33
N SER A 147 5.69 9.91 -7.92
CA SER A 147 5.14 9.22 -9.08
C SER A 147 5.70 9.85 -10.36
N ASP A 148 5.95 9.06 -11.39
CA ASP A 148 6.35 9.55 -12.71
C ASP A 148 5.25 10.36 -13.42
N THR A 149 4.01 10.22 -12.97
CA THR A 149 2.87 10.94 -13.55
C THR A 149 2.34 11.99 -12.60
N GLN A 150 1.62 12.98 -13.16
CA GLN A 150 0.93 13.97 -12.32
C GLN A 150 0.02 13.29 -11.30
N ARG A 151 0.27 13.53 -10.02
CA ARG A 151 -0.54 13.01 -8.92
C ARG A 151 -1.85 13.80 -8.83
N LEU A 152 -2.95 13.08 -8.88
CA LEU A 152 -4.27 13.64 -8.63
C LEU A 152 -4.66 13.41 -7.17
N LEU A 153 -5.35 14.37 -6.57
CA LEU A 153 -5.92 14.16 -5.24
C LEU A 153 -7.00 13.06 -5.27
N PRO A 154 -7.06 12.19 -4.25
CA PRO A 154 -8.06 11.15 -4.19
C PRO A 154 -9.47 11.72 -4.08
N ALA A 155 -10.42 11.02 -4.70
CA ALA A 155 -11.83 11.36 -4.60
C ALA A 155 -12.30 11.31 -3.14
N ASP A 156 -13.08 12.29 -2.72
CA ASP A 156 -13.57 12.38 -1.34
C ASP A 156 -14.69 11.35 -1.10
N ILE A 157 -14.36 10.33 -0.33
CA ILE A 157 -15.30 9.28 0.09
C ILE A 157 -15.67 9.53 1.56
N ARG A 158 -16.95 9.48 1.88
CA ARG A 158 -17.41 9.59 3.26
C ARG A 158 -16.98 8.39 4.06
N GLU A 159 -16.48 8.60 5.26
CA GLU A 159 -15.95 7.53 6.12
C GLU A 159 -17.02 6.47 6.41
N GLU A 160 -18.24 6.89 6.70
CA GLU A 160 -19.37 5.99 6.95
C GLU A 160 -19.74 5.14 5.74
N VAL A 161 -19.58 5.67 4.52
CA VAL A 161 -19.81 4.91 3.28
C VAL A 161 -18.73 3.85 3.09
N LEU A 162 -17.47 4.22 3.29
CA LEU A 162 -16.36 3.28 3.17
C LEU A 162 -16.47 2.18 4.23
N ALA A 163 -16.71 2.54 5.48
CA ALA A 163 -16.86 1.58 6.58
C ALA A 163 -18.00 0.59 6.33
N ALA A 164 -19.20 1.09 6.00
CA ALA A 164 -20.35 0.23 5.69
C ALA A 164 -20.09 -0.69 4.48
N THR A 165 -19.38 -0.20 3.47
CA THR A 165 -19.03 -1.00 2.28
C THR A 165 -18.06 -2.12 2.61
N LEU A 166 -17.03 -1.84 3.39
CA LEU A 166 -16.05 -2.84 3.85
C LEU A 166 -16.71 -3.90 4.73
N GLU A 167 -17.59 -3.47 5.64
CA GLU A 167 -18.34 -4.35 6.51
C GLU A 167 -19.30 -5.25 5.73
N ALA A 168 -20.04 -4.69 4.75
CA ALA A 168 -20.95 -5.45 3.89
C ALA A 168 -20.22 -6.52 3.07
N LEU A 169 -19.03 -6.21 2.56
CA LEU A 169 -18.17 -7.19 1.86
C LEU A 169 -17.65 -8.27 2.81
N SER A 170 -17.13 -7.88 3.98
CA SER A 170 -16.56 -8.80 4.96
C SER A 170 -17.59 -9.77 5.50
N LEU A 171 -18.82 -9.31 5.77
CA LEU A 171 -19.92 -10.10 6.31
C LEU A 171 -20.80 -10.76 5.25
N SER A 172 -20.52 -10.52 3.96
CA SER A 172 -21.37 -10.97 2.84
C SER A 172 -22.83 -10.54 3.01
N ARG A 173 -23.05 -9.26 3.33
CA ARG A 173 -24.37 -8.66 3.54
C ARG A 173 -24.71 -7.62 2.49
N THR A 174 -26.00 -7.32 2.39
CA THR A 174 -26.50 -6.25 1.51
C THR A 174 -26.04 -4.87 2.01
N LEU A 175 -26.01 -3.91 1.09
CA LEU A 175 -25.70 -2.51 1.36
C LEU A 175 -26.85 -1.63 0.88
N HIS A 176 -27.57 -0.99 1.80
CA HIS A 176 -28.59 0.00 1.48
C HIS A 176 -27.92 1.36 1.20
N ALA A 177 -28.04 1.84 -0.03
CA ALA A 177 -27.31 2.99 -0.49
C ALA A 177 -28.23 4.11 -1.00
N THR A 178 -27.78 5.36 -0.83
CA THR A 178 -28.25 6.50 -1.61
C THR A 178 -27.12 6.89 -2.56
N TYR A 179 -27.36 6.78 -3.85
CA TYR A 179 -26.35 6.93 -4.89
C TYR A 179 -26.77 7.96 -5.93
N ARG A 180 -25.82 8.80 -6.32
CA ARG A 180 -25.96 9.79 -7.38
C ARG A 180 -25.17 9.33 -8.61
N ASP A 181 -25.83 9.11 -9.72
CA ASP A 181 -25.17 8.67 -10.95
C ASP A 181 -24.47 9.82 -11.71
N ARG A 182 -23.98 9.53 -12.92
CA ARG A 182 -23.27 10.53 -13.74
C ARG A 182 -24.19 11.63 -14.25
N ASP A 183 -25.46 11.31 -14.41
CA ASP A 183 -26.49 12.23 -14.92
C ASP A 183 -27.19 12.97 -13.78
N ASP A 184 -26.57 12.98 -12.59
CA ASP A 184 -27.05 13.61 -11.35
C ASP A 184 -28.34 13.04 -10.78
N LYS A 185 -28.77 11.87 -11.29
CA LYS A 185 -29.97 11.18 -10.84
C LYS A 185 -29.73 10.45 -9.52
N LEU A 186 -30.60 10.74 -8.57
CA LEU A 186 -30.58 10.13 -7.25
C LEU A 186 -31.36 8.80 -7.27
N THR A 187 -30.71 7.74 -6.76
CA THR A 187 -31.29 6.41 -6.61
C THR A 187 -31.02 5.83 -5.23
N ARG A 188 -31.88 4.92 -4.78
CA ARG A 188 -31.74 4.25 -3.48
C ARG A 188 -31.74 2.73 -3.66
N PRO A 189 -30.68 2.17 -4.25
CA PRO A 189 -30.61 0.73 -4.46
C PRO A 189 -30.27 -0.03 -3.17
N VAL A 190 -30.73 -1.27 -3.11
CA VAL A 190 -30.15 -2.33 -2.29
C VAL A 190 -29.07 -2.98 -3.14
N LEU A 191 -27.84 -2.95 -2.69
CA LEU A 191 -26.70 -3.49 -3.41
C LEU A 191 -26.26 -4.81 -2.78
N HIS A 192 -25.82 -5.72 -3.63
CA HIS A 192 -25.18 -6.97 -3.25
C HIS A 192 -23.68 -6.87 -3.60
N PRO A 193 -22.84 -6.46 -2.67
CA PRO A 193 -21.40 -6.26 -2.89
C PRO A 193 -20.70 -7.53 -3.36
N GLN A 194 -19.84 -7.40 -4.38
CA GLN A 194 -19.03 -8.50 -4.89
C GLN A 194 -17.53 -8.26 -4.66
N ALA A 195 -17.05 -7.06 -4.94
CA ALA A 195 -15.64 -6.71 -4.80
C ALA A 195 -15.41 -5.19 -4.79
N LEU A 196 -14.24 -4.77 -4.29
CA LEU A 196 -13.73 -3.41 -4.43
C LEU A 196 -12.57 -3.34 -5.41
N LEU A 197 -12.48 -2.23 -6.12
CA LEU A 197 -11.39 -1.90 -7.02
C LEU A 197 -10.87 -0.50 -6.74
N GLN A 198 -9.63 -0.39 -6.26
CA GLN A 198 -8.89 0.88 -6.23
C GLN A 198 -8.25 1.11 -7.60
N ARG A 199 -8.59 2.24 -8.24
CA ARG A 199 -8.02 2.63 -9.53
C ARG A 199 -7.50 4.06 -9.46
N GLY A 200 -6.22 4.19 -9.22
CA GLY A 200 -5.61 5.48 -8.94
C GLY A 200 -6.36 6.18 -7.80
N PRO A 201 -6.77 7.45 -7.96
CA PRO A 201 -7.41 8.22 -6.90
C PRO A 201 -8.90 7.90 -6.70
N ARG A 202 -9.43 6.83 -7.27
CA ARG A 202 -10.86 6.46 -7.19
C ARG A 202 -11.07 5.03 -6.75
N LEU A 203 -12.02 4.83 -5.84
CA LEU A 203 -12.46 3.52 -5.35
C LEU A 203 -13.83 3.19 -5.93
N TYR A 204 -13.99 1.96 -6.39
CA TYR A 204 -15.21 1.45 -7.01
C TYR A 204 -15.69 0.18 -6.31
N LEU A 205 -17.01 0.06 -6.16
CA LEU A 205 -17.69 -1.14 -5.71
C LEU A 205 -18.30 -1.86 -6.92
N PHE A 206 -17.97 -3.14 -7.08
CA PHE A 206 -18.73 -4.04 -7.93
C PHE A 206 -19.90 -4.63 -7.14
N ALA A 207 -21.10 -4.46 -7.65
CA ALA A 207 -22.30 -4.96 -6.99
C ALA A 207 -23.44 -5.28 -7.97
N MET A 208 -24.29 -6.23 -7.62
CA MET A 208 -25.60 -6.39 -8.23
C MET A 208 -26.58 -5.44 -7.53
N LYS A 209 -27.68 -5.10 -8.22
CA LYS A 209 -28.63 -4.09 -7.76
C LYS A 209 -29.99 -4.73 -7.51
N ASN A 210 -30.58 -4.47 -6.36
CA ASN A 210 -31.94 -4.93 -5.98
C ASN A 210 -32.11 -6.45 -6.23
N ASP A 211 -33.18 -6.86 -6.88
CA ASP A 211 -33.47 -8.26 -7.20
C ASP A 211 -32.80 -8.74 -8.49
N GLU A 212 -32.06 -7.89 -9.18
CA GLU A 212 -31.36 -8.25 -10.41
C GLU A 212 -30.24 -9.28 -10.10
N LEU A 213 -30.18 -10.37 -10.84
CA LEU A 213 -29.16 -11.39 -10.73
C LEU A 213 -27.89 -10.99 -11.50
N GLU A 214 -28.07 -10.28 -12.60
CA GLU A 214 -27.02 -9.75 -13.48
C GLU A 214 -27.52 -8.46 -14.18
N PRO A 215 -26.64 -7.58 -14.66
CA PRO A 215 -25.18 -7.65 -14.56
C PRO A 215 -24.64 -7.08 -13.24
N VAL A 216 -23.43 -7.50 -12.85
CA VAL A 216 -22.65 -6.81 -11.84
C VAL A 216 -22.22 -5.45 -12.39
N ARG A 217 -22.54 -4.39 -11.66
CA ARG A 217 -22.26 -3.00 -12.05
C ARG A 217 -21.17 -2.41 -11.19
N MET A 218 -20.50 -1.40 -11.72
CA MET A 218 -19.43 -0.67 -11.03
C MET A 218 -19.97 0.67 -10.50
N TYR A 219 -19.90 0.87 -9.20
CA TYR A 219 -20.34 2.07 -8.48
C TYR A 219 -19.15 2.82 -7.92
N ALA A 220 -18.99 4.09 -8.26
CA ALA A 220 -17.92 4.94 -7.70
C ALA A 220 -18.26 5.36 -6.27
N LEU A 221 -17.41 5.01 -5.28
CA LEU A 221 -17.72 5.24 -3.87
C LEU A 221 -17.91 6.72 -3.51
N HIS A 222 -17.19 7.63 -4.14
CA HIS A 222 -17.35 9.07 -3.91
C HIS A 222 -18.73 9.64 -4.34
N ARG A 223 -19.54 8.85 -5.04
CA ARG A 223 -20.90 9.22 -5.47
C ARG A 223 -21.99 8.71 -4.54
N PHE A 224 -21.62 7.94 -3.52
CA PHE A 224 -22.56 7.56 -2.47
C PHE A 224 -22.79 8.75 -1.52
N ILE A 225 -24.05 9.10 -1.33
CA ILE A 225 -24.46 10.12 -0.35
C ILE A 225 -24.54 9.48 1.03
N SER A 226 -25.03 8.25 1.10
CA SER A 226 -25.04 7.43 2.31
C SER A 226 -25.00 5.96 1.96
N ALA A 227 -24.51 5.14 2.90
CA ALA A 227 -24.56 3.70 2.82
C ALA A 227 -24.77 3.13 4.23
N LYS A 228 -25.54 2.07 4.33
CA LYS A 228 -25.79 1.36 5.60
C LYS A 228 -25.77 -0.13 5.35
N LEU A 229 -25.18 -0.88 6.28
CA LEU A 229 -25.23 -2.35 6.27
C LEU A 229 -26.68 -2.83 6.32
N GLY A 230 -27.04 -3.73 5.43
CA GLY A 230 -28.33 -4.40 5.45
C GLY A 230 -28.32 -5.65 6.33
N GLU A 231 -29.50 -6.14 6.68
CA GLU A 231 -29.65 -7.35 7.50
C GLU A 231 -29.61 -8.64 6.67
N GLU A 232 -29.90 -8.53 5.38
CA GLU A 232 -29.99 -9.67 4.46
C GLU A 232 -28.60 -10.10 3.96
N ALA A 233 -28.47 -11.40 3.68
CA ALA A 233 -27.27 -11.93 3.03
C ALA A 233 -27.13 -11.37 1.60
N SER A 234 -25.93 -11.00 1.23
CA SER A 234 -25.62 -10.61 -0.14
C SER A 234 -25.66 -11.80 -1.07
N ARG A 235 -26.29 -11.65 -2.22
CA ARG A 235 -26.19 -12.64 -3.29
C ARG A 235 -24.82 -12.55 -3.94
N VAL A 236 -24.30 -13.69 -4.36
CA VAL A 236 -23.04 -13.81 -5.09
C VAL A 236 -23.34 -14.09 -6.55
N SER A 237 -22.72 -13.36 -7.46
CA SER A 237 -22.79 -13.64 -8.89
C SER A 237 -21.86 -14.80 -9.24
N GLU A 238 -22.39 -15.86 -9.83
CA GLU A 238 -21.62 -17.01 -10.32
C GLU A 238 -20.77 -16.65 -11.55
N GLN A 239 -21.15 -15.60 -12.28
CA GLN A 239 -20.48 -15.17 -13.50
C GLN A 239 -19.39 -14.11 -13.25
N PHE A 240 -19.37 -13.51 -12.05
CA PHE A 240 -18.42 -12.45 -11.73
C PHE A 240 -17.17 -13.01 -11.10
N ASN A 241 -16.03 -12.70 -11.72
CA ASN A 241 -14.71 -12.89 -11.16
C ASN A 241 -13.94 -11.56 -11.23
N LEU A 242 -13.41 -11.07 -10.09
CA LEU A 242 -12.72 -9.79 -10.03
C LEU A 242 -11.49 -9.76 -10.93
N GLN A 243 -10.69 -10.84 -10.94
CA GLN A 243 -9.49 -10.93 -11.77
C GLN A 243 -9.84 -10.91 -13.26
N ASP A 244 -10.90 -11.58 -13.64
CA ASP A 244 -11.40 -11.58 -15.02
C ASP A 244 -11.99 -10.20 -15.39
N ALA A 245 -12.73 -9.56 -14.49
CA ALA A 245 -13.24 -8.21 -14.71
C ALA A 245 -12.11 -7.19 -14.90
N VAL A 246 -11.00 -7.33 -14.16
CA VAL A 246 -9.80 -6.52 -14.33
C VAL A 246 -9.09 -6.86 -15.65
N ARG A 247 -8.89 -8.14 -15.97
CA ARG A 247 -8.26 -8.60 -17.22
C ARG A 247 -9.07 -8.25 -18.46
N LYS A 248 -10.39 -8.48 -18.43
CA LYS A 248 -11.31 -8.17 -19.56
C LYS A 248 -11.53 -6.68 -19.78
N GLY A 249 -10.85 -5.84 -18.97
CA GLY A 249 -10.94 -4.40 -19.13
C GLY A 249 -12.35 -3.85 -18.96
N GLN A 250 -13.26 -4.55 -18.25
CA GLN A 250 -14.55 -3.96 -17.85
C GLN A 250 -14.32 -2.63 -17.12
N VAL A 251 -13.10 -2.47 -16.62
CA VAL A 251 -12.60 -1.25 -16.00
C VAL A 251 -12.04 -0.25 -17.00
N ASP A 252 -11.63 -0.66 -18.22
CA ASP A 252 -10.92 0.16 -19.21
C ASP A 252 -11.28 -0.09 -20.68
N PHE A 253 -12.40 -0.67 -21.00
CA PHE A 253 -12.91 -0.89 -22.39
C PHE A 253 -12.05 -1.78 -23.31
N ALA A 254 -11.18 -2.63 -22.79
CA ALA A 254 -10.41 -3.57 -23.58
C ALA A 254 -10.54 -4.98 -23.01
N GLY A 255 -10.86 -5.95 -23.85
CA GLY A 255 -11.08 -7.35 -23.48
C GLY A 255 -9.78 -8.09 -23.12
N ASP A 256 -9.85 -9.42 -22.88
CA ASP A 256 -8.76 -10.38 -22.62
C ASP A 256 -7.62 -10.38 -23.65
N ARG A 257 -7.59 -9.38 -24.50
CA ARG A 257 -6.73 -9.32 -25.65
C ARG A 257 -5.32 -8.89 -25.27
N GLN A 258 -4.38 -9.77 -25.45
CA GLN A 258 -2.96 -9.43 -25.51
C GLN A 258 -2.63 -8.94 -26.92
N VAL A 259 -1.76 -7.95 -27.03
CA VAL A 259 -1.25 -7.46 -28.29
C VAL A 259 0.28 -7.52 -28.32
N CYS A 260 0.81 -7.90 -29.47
CA CYS A 260 2.22 -7.69 -29.75
C CYS A 260 2.43 -6.22 -30.07
N LEU A 261 3.03 -5.53 -29.10
CA LEU A 261 3.34 -4.11 -29.21
C LEU A 261 4.71 -3.95 -29.84
N GLU A 262 4.81 -3.15 -30.89
CA GLU A 262 6.08 -2.72 -31.45
C GLU A 262 6.14 -1.19 -31.44
N LEU A 263 7.21 -0.68 -30.87
CA LEU A 263 7.46 0.76 -30.73
C LEU A 263 8.84 1.12 -31.27
N ARG A 264 8.97 2.36 -31.74
CA ARG A 264 10.26 3.04 -31.82
C ARG A 264 10.33 4.07 -30.71
N VAL A 265 11.45 4.13 -30.01
CA VAL A 265 11.60 4.96 -28.81
C VAL A 265 12.86 5.81 -28.87
N ARG A 266 12.80 6.97 -28.17
CA ARG A 266 13.93 7.88 -28.00
C ARG A 266 13.87 8.61 -26.66
N GLY A 267 14.97 9.32 -26.35
CA GLY A 267 15.07 10.11 -25.12
C GLY A 267 14.86 9.24 -23.86
N TYR A 268 14.33 9.83 -22.80
CA TYR A 268 14.14 9.18 -21.51
C TYR A 268 13.33 7.88 -21.57
N VAL A 269 12.41 7.76 -22.55
CA VAL A 269 11.59 6.53 -22.68
C VAL A 269 12.45 5.33 -23.08
N ALA A 270 13.45 5.54 -23.92
CA ALA A 270 14.36 4.46 -24.31
C ALA A 270 15.19 3.95 -23.10
N GLU A 271 15.66 4.86 -22.26
CA GLU A 271 16.38 4.52 -21.03
C GLU A 271 15.43 3.83 -20.03
N LEU A 272 14.25 4.40 -19.82
CA LEU A 272 13.24 3.82 -18.92
C LEU A 272 12.89 2.37 -19.30
N LEU A 273 12.68 2.07 -20.58
CA LEU A 273 12.32 0.72 -21.02
C LEU A 273 13.48 -0.28 -21.00
N ARG A 274 14.73 0.20 -20.95
CA ARG A 274 15.89 -0.66 -20.67
C ARG A 274 15.94 -1.11 -19.21
N ASP A 275 15.58 -0.22 -18.31
CA ASP A 275 15.61 -0.46 -16.87
C ASP A 275 14.32 -1.11 -16.34
N CYS A 276 13.18 -0.73 -16.92
CA CYS A 276 11.84 -1.11 -16.49
C CYS A 276 11.02 -1.65 -17.68
N PRO A 277 11.11 -2.95 -17.99
CA PRO A 277 10.46 -3.52 -19.17
C PRO A 277 8.93 -3.52 -19.05
N LEU A 278 8.24 -3.39 -20.19
CA LEU A 278 6.77 -3.46 -20.32
C LEU A 278 6.22 -4.88 -20.00
N SER A 279 7.02 -5.90 -20.24
CA SER A 279 6.68 -7.31 -19.98
C SER A 279 7.95 -8.17 -19.94
N ASP A 280 7.82 -9.38 -19.37
CA ASP A 280 8.93 -10.31 -19.23
C ASP A 280 9.54 -10.76 -20.58
N ASN A 281 8.77 -10.66 -21.68
CA ASN A 281 9.21 -11.02 -23.02
C ASN A 281 9.61 -9.80 -23.87
N GLN A 282 9.88 -8.66 -23.24
CA GLN A 282 10.34 -7.48 -23.96
C GLN A 282 11.69 -7.72 -24.63
N VAL A 283 11.80 -7.29 -25.88
CA VAL A 283 13.06 -7.25 -26.64
C VAL A 283 13.32 -5.79 -27.05
N ILE A 284 14.56 -5.35 -26.90
CA ILE A 284 15.02 -4.02 -27.34
C ILE A 284 16.17 -4.21 -28.33
N GLU A 285 16.05 -3.58 -29.48
CA GLU A 285 17.05 -3.56 -30.52
C GLU A 285 17.42 -2.10 -30.85
N ASP A 286 18.70 -1.82 -30.99
CA ASP A 286 19.13 -0.47 -31.35
C ASP A 286 18.74 -0.16 -32.80
N GLU A 287 18.30 1.08 -33.05
CA GLU A 287 18.00 1.56 -34.40
C GLU A 287 19.28 1.94 -35.15
N SER A 288 19.21 1.95 -36.49
CA SER A 288 20.33 2.31 -37.34
C SER A 288 20.77 3.78 -37.18
N GLU A 289 22.04 4.04 -37.45
CA GLU A 289 22.57 5.40 -37.50
C GLU A 289 21.76 6.29 -38.47
N GLY A 290 21.38 7.48 -38.00
CA GLY A 290 20.56 8.44 -38.75
C GLY A 290 19.05 8.33 -38.49
N SER A 291 18.57 7.31 -37.74
CA SER A 291 17.19 7.28 -37.28
C SER A 291 16.94 8.38 -36.22
N PRO A 292 15.76 9.04 -36.25
CA PRO A 292 15.37 9.95 -35.18
C PRO A 292 15.04 9.22 -33.87
N PHE A 293 14.96 7.90 -33.85
CA PHE A 293 14.77 7.03 -32.71
C PHE A 293 16.05 6.25 -32.42
N VAL A 294 16.23 5.85 -31.16
CA VAL A 294 17.44 5.14 -30.70
C VAL A 294 17.25 3.65 -30.57
N ALA A 295 16.02 3.19 -30.39
CA ALA A 295 15.73 1.78 -30.26
C ALA A 295 14.33 1.40 -30.76
N ARG A 296 14.20 0.13 -31.16
CA ARG A 296 12.93 -0.56 -31.39
C ARG A 296 12.66 -1.48 -30.21
N VAL A 297 11.43 -1.45 -29.71
CA VAL A 297 10.97 -2.26 -28.58
C VAL A 297 9.82 -3.13 -29.05
N SER A 298 9.88 -4.43 -28.74
CA SER A 298 8.76 -5.36 -28.91
C SER A 298 8.41 -6.00 -27.58
N ALA A 299 7.12 -6.11 -27.26
CA ALA A 299 6.62 -6.69 -26.02
C ALA A 299 5.18 -7.18 -26.21
N THR A 300 4.81 -8.24 -25.47
CA THR A 300 3.39 -8.65 -25.39
C THR A 300 2.75 -8.00 -24.18
N VAL A 301 1.74 -7.17 -24.41
CA VAL A 301 1.07 -6.40 -23.35
C VAL A 301 -0.45 -6.48 -23.48
N PRO A 302 -1.21 -6.25 -22.37
CA PRO A 302 -2.67 -6.14 -22.45
C PRO A 302 -3.10 -4.92 -23.29
N ASP A 303 -4.07 -5.13 -24.19
CA ASP A 303 -4.71 -4.06 -24.99
C ASP A 303 -5.69 -3.27 -24.09
N THR A 304 -5.19 -2.22 -23.44
CA THR A 304 -5.95 -1.45 -22.43
C THR A 304 -5.95 0.05 -22.74
N GLY A 305 -6.95 0.75 -22.18
CA GLY A 305 -6.93 2.22 -22.20
C GLY A 305 -5.75 2.83 -21.41
N GLN A 306 -5.14 2.06 -20.50
CA GLN A 306 -3.91 2.48 -19.82
C GLN A 306 -2.73 2.49 -20.79
N LEU A 307 -2.60 1.46 -21.64
CA LEU A 307 -1.60 1.43 -22.70
C LEU A 307 -1.72 2.64 -23.62
N LEU A 308 -2.93 2.93 -24.09
CA LEU A 308 -3.17 4.10 -24.94
C LEU A 308 -2.78 5.41 -24.23
N ARG A 309 -3.18 5.58 -22.96
CA ARG A 309 -2.83 6.78 -22.18
C ARG A 309 -1.32 6.91 -21.96
N TRP A 310 -0.64 5.79 -21.68
CA TRP A 310 0.81 5.77 -21.52
C TRP A 310 1.52 6.19 -22.83
N VAL A 311 1.15 5.59 -23.97
CA VAL A 311 1.72 5.95 -25.27
C VAL A 311 1.52 7.43 -25.58
N LEU A 312 0.30 7.96 -25.37
CA LEU A 312 0.01 9.38 -25.58
C LEU A 312 0.79 10.28 -24.60
N GLY A 313 1.01 9.82 -23.36
CA GLY A 313 1.80 10.52 -22.35
C GLY A 313 3.29 10.59 -22.67
N CYS A 314 3.84 9.63 -23.41
CA CYS A 314 5.22 9.65 -23.89
C CYS A 314 5.46 10.68 -25.01
N GLY A 315 4.39 11.20 -25.60
CA GLY A 315 4.46 12.25 -26.63
C GLY A 315 5.28 11.83 -27.85
N ALA A 316 6.16 12.71 -28.31
CA ALA A 316 7.00 12.48 -29.49
C ALA A 316 8.17 11.51 -29.25
N ASN A 317 8.32 10.97 -28.03
CA ASN A 317 9.39 10.01 -27.71
C ASN A 317 9.04 8.56 -28.07
N VAL A 318 7.78 8.30 -28.47
CA VAL A 318 7.29 6.98 -28.83
C VAL A 318 6.55 7.06 -30.18
N GLU A 319 6.89 6.14 -31.08
CA GLU A 319 6.11 5.86 -32.28
C GLU A 319 5.58 4.42 -32.20
N VAL A 320 4.27 4.23 -32.33
CA VAL A 320 3.65 2.91 -32.41
C VAL A 320 3.79 2.38 -33.84
N LEU A 321 4.42 1.21 -33.99
CA LEU A 321 4.52 0.49 -35.27
C LEU A 321 3.41 -0.56 -35.37
N ALA A 322 3.20 -1.33 -34.30
CA ALA A 322 2.17 -2.36 -34.19
C ALA A 322 1.53 -2.35 -32.78
N PRO A 323 0.26 -2.77 -32.63
CA PRO A 323 -0.65 -3.20 -33.70
C PRO A 323 -1.23 -2.02 -34.50
N PRO A 324 -1.63 -2.22 -35.75
CA PRO A 324 -2.13 -1.14 -36.62
C PRO A 324 -3.31 -0.36 -36.00
N LYS A 325 -4.23 -1.04 -35.34
CA LYS A 325 -5.37 -0.42 -34.67
C LYS A 325 -4.94 0.60 -33.59
N LEU A 326 -3.96 0.25 -32.76
CA LEU A 326 -3.42 1.18 -31.75
C LEU A 326 -2.76 2.38 -32.42
N ARG A 327 -1.95 2.14 -33.47
CA ARG A 327 -1.31 3.19 -34.25
C ARG A 327 -2.34 4.19 -34.81
N GLU A 328 -3.42 3.69 -35.41
CA GLU A 328 -4.50 4.53 -35.97
C GLU A 328 -5.18 5.37 -34.86
N VAL A 329 -5.48 4.78 -33.70
CA VAL A 329 -6.08 5.49 -32.58
C VAL A 329 -5.16 6.57 -32.05
N VAL A 330 -3.86 6.28 -31.87
CA VAL A 330 -2.86 7.24 -31.43
C VAL A 330 -2.72 8.37 -32.43
N ALA A 331 -2.63 8.07 -33.73
CA ALA A 331 -2.53 9.08 -34.78
C ALA A 331 -3.76 10.00 -34.80
N ALA A 332 -4.96 9.44 -34.68
CA ALA A 332 -6.20 10.23 -34.61
C ALA A 332 -6.25 11.14 -33.38
N GLN A 333 -5.81 10.68 -32.22
CA GLN A 333 -5.74 11.50 -31.01
C GLN A 333 -4.68 12.59 -31.12
N ALA A 334 -3.50 12.27 -31.66
CA ALA A 334 -2.42 13.24 -31.90
C ALA A 334 -2.85 14.34 -32.84
N ALA A 335 -3.56 14.01 -33.94
CA ALA A 335 -4.11 15.00 -34.86
C ALA A 335 -5.12 15.93 -34.17
N LYS A 336 -6.02 15.40 -33.34
CA LYS A 336 -6.95 16.21 -32.55
C LYS A 336 -6.23 17.13 -31.58
N MET A 337 -5.18 16.63 -30.91
CA MET A 337 -4.36 17.43 -29.99
C MET A 337 -3.66 18.56 -30.77
N ALA A 338 -3.02 18.25 -31.90
CA ALA A 338 -2.34 19.25 -32.73
C ALA A 338 -3.31 20.35 -33.18
N ALA A 339 -4.54 20.00 -33.59
CA ALA A 339 -5.56 20.96 -34.01
C ALA A 339 -5.94 21.95 -32.88
N LEU A 340 -5.96 21.53 -31.61
CA LEU A 340 -6.25 22.41 -30.47
C LEU A 340 -5.15 23.49 -30.28
N TYR A 341 -3.91 23.18 -30.62
CA TYR A 341 -2.76 24.07 -30.41
C TYR A 341 -2.35 24.83 -31.71
N SER A 342 -2.99 24.55 -32.84
CA SER A 342 -2.71 25.22 -34.12
C SER A 342 -3.53 26.48 -34.34
N GLY A 343 -4.53 26.78 -33.51
CA GLY A 343 -5.32 28.01 -33.53
C GLY A 343 -4.62 29.15 -32.77
N PRO A 344 -5.03 30.41 -32.98
CA PRO A 344 -4.56 31.52 -32.16
C PRO A 344 -4.91 31.23 -30.70
N ALA A 345 -3.95 31.44 -29.79
CA ALA A 345 -4.19 31.34 -28.36
C ALA A 345 -5.34 32.30 -27.97
N ALA A 346 -6.36 31.78 -27.30
CA ALA A 346 -7.51 32.54 -26.83
C ALA A 346 -7.13 33.53 -25.73
#